data_517f5661e24674b102b3996a8c3759d0
#
_entry.id   517f5661e24674b102b3996a8c3759d0
#
_cell.length_a   1.000
_cell.length_b   1.000
_cell.length_c   1.000
_cell.angle_alpha   90.00
_cell.angle_beta   90.00
_cell.angle_gamma   90.00
#
_symmetry.space_group_name_H-M   'P 1'
#
loop_
_entity.id
_entity.type
_entity.pdbx_description
1 polymer ?
#
loop_
_entity_poly.entity_id
_entity_poly.type
_entity_poly.pdbx_seq_one_letter_code
_entity_poly.pdbx_strand_id
1 'polypeptide(L)'
;MTPPPLKVAIVAGEESGDLLGADLVRALRKLSGREVQLVGTGGRHLQELGLSPLFDAGEIALMGLSAILRDLPRLIRRIGQTARFVAKEKPDCLITIDSPDFSLRVASKVRKLAPDIPIIHYICPSVWAWRPGRAKAMRPHVDEVLCILPFEPKELERLGGPPGTYVGHRLATDPGVLIAAAMQERDRGPEDGEKTLLLLPGSRRGEVRALLEPFGETVSILRARGHRLRVLLPTVPHVAEIVKEATAKWPYQPEILVDAQKKWLAFGEADAALNASGTVSLELALAGVPMLSCYKLDPVMRMAQGLIKVWSASLPNLVADRTVVIEAYNEYVRPQWMARHIEALFVDTSLRQWQKDGFAEVRRRFATDRPSGEIAAEAVLRHIR
;
A
#
# COMPACT_ATOMS: atom_id res chain seq x y z
N MET A 1 -14.87 -37.75 -13.95
CA MET A 1 -15.51 -37.19 -12.74
C MET A 1 -14.89 -35.82 -12.51
N THR A 2 -15.68 -34.79 -12.44
CA THR A 2 -15.18 -33.44 -12.06
C THR A 2 -14.67 -33.50 -10.63
N PRO A 3 -13.47 -32.99 -10.33
CA PRO A 3 -12.97 -32.98 -8.96
C PRO A 3 -13.92 -32.15 -8.07
N PRO A 4 -14.05 -32.46 -6.78
CA PRO A 4 -14.92 -31.73 -5.87
C PRO A 4 -14.49 -30.24 -5.82
N PRO A 5 -15.44 -29.33 -5.60
CA PRO A 5 -15.13 -27.90 -5.50
C PRO A 5 -14.14 -27.64 -4.36
N LEU A 6 -13.27 -26.67 -4.55
CA LEU A 6 -12.35 -26.18 -3.53
C LEU A 6 -13.08 -25.18 -2.64
N LYS A 7 -13.25 -25.46 -1.36
CA LYS A 7 -13.91 -24.56 -0.42
C LYS A 7 -12.89 -23.66 0.29
N VAL A 8 -12.92 -22.37 0.01
CA VAL A 8 -11.96 -21.40 0.54
C VAL A 8 -12.66 -20.40 1.44
N ALA A 9 -12.20 -20.30 2.69
CA ALA A 9 -12.62 -19.23 3.58
C ALA A 9 -11.74 -18.00 3.36
N ILE A 10 -12.38 -16.84 3.13
CA ILE A 10 -11.66 -15.55 2.94
C ILE A 10 -12.14 -14.54 3.97
N VAL A 11 -11.19 -13.80 4.54
CA VAL A 11 -11.44 -12.67 5.43
C VAL A 11 -10.68 -11.46 4.91
N ALA A 12 -11.39 -10.53 4.25
CA ALA A 12 -10.88 -9.27 3.76
C ALA A 12 -11.76 -8.12 4.28
N GLY A 13 -11.14 -7.10 4.86
CA GLY A 13 -11.84 -5.97 5.48
C GLY A 13 -11.73 -4.65 4.72
N GLU A 14 -10.75 -4.51 3.83
CA GLU A 14 -10.47 -3.29 3.08
C GLU A 14 -10.59 -3.54 1.57
N GLU A 15 -10.87 -2.48 0.80
CA GLU A 15 -11.03 -2.58 -0.65
C GLU A 15 -9.78 -3.12 -1.35
N SER A 16 -8.59 -2.72 -0.89
CA SER A 16 -7.32 -3.24 -1.40
C SER A 16 -7.15 -4.74 -1.17
N GLY A 17 -7.55 -5.22 0.01
CA GLY A 17 -7.53 -6.64 0.36
C GLY A 17 -8.58 -7.44 -0.41
N ASP A 18 -9.76 -6.87 -0.63
CA ASP A 18 -10.83 -7.45 -1.42
C ASP A 18 -10.42 -7.70 -2.87
N LEU A 19 -9.74 -6.73 -3.45
CA LEU A 19 -9.22 -6.80 -4.81
C LEU A 19 -8.11 -7.85 -4.95
N LEU A 20 -7.16 -7.92 -4.00
CA LEU A 20 -6.13 -8.95 -3.95
C LEU A 20 -6.73 -10.35 -3.77
N GLY A 21 -7.76 -10.46 -2.92
CA GLY A 21 -8.51 -11.70 -2.72
C GLY A 21 -9.19 -12.17 -4.01
N ALA A 22 -9.80 -11.25 -4.75
CA ALA A 22 -10.44 -11.56 -6.02
C ALA A 22 -9.43 -12.04 -7.09
N ASP A 23 -8.26 -11.41 -7.18
CA ASP A 23 -7.18 -11.83 -8.08
C ASP A 23 -6.67 -13.23 -7.70
N LEU A 24 -6.48 -13.49 -6.42
CA LEU A 24 -6.10 -14.81 -5.89
C LEU A 24 -7.15 -15.89 -6.23
N VAL A 25 -8.45 -15.60 -6.05
CA VAL A 25 -9.54 -16.55 -6.36
C VAL A 25 -9.59 -16.89 -7.84
N ARG A 26 -9.44 -15.90 -8.74
CA ARG A 26 -9.36 -16.15 -10.19
C ARG A 26 -8.19 -17.07 -10.53
N ALA A 27 -7.03 -16.82 -9.90
CA ALA A 27 -5.84 -17.64 -10.10
C ALA A 27 -6.01 -19.07 -9.53
N LEU A 28 -6.63 -19.20 -8.35
CA LEU A 28 -6.96 -20.53 -7.78
C LEU A 28 -7.85 -21.34 -8.70
N ARG A 29 -8.91 -20.74 -9.27
CA ARG A 29 -9.78 -21.39 -10.29
C ARG A 29 -8.98 -21.86 -11.50
N LYS A 30 -8.13 -20.97 -12.04
CA LYS A 30 -7.30 -21.26 -13.21
C LYS A 30 -6.31 -22.40 -12.96
N LEU A 31 -5.57 -22.36 -11.85
CA LEU A 31 -4.48 -23.30 -11.58
C LEU A 31 -4.98 -24.66 -11.06
N SER A 32 -6.02 -24.68 -10.25
CA SER A 32 -6.57 -25.94 -9.72
C SER A 32 -7.45 -26.68 -10.73
N GLY A 33 -8.00 -25.99 -11.73
CA GLY A 33 -9.02 -26.53 -12.63
C GLY A 33 -10.33 -26.92 -11.90
N ARG A 34 -10.50 -26.47 -10.65
CA ARG A 34 -11.65 -26.78 -9.78
C ARG A 34 -12.54 -25.54 -9.62
N GLU A 35 -13.83 -25.78 -9.41
CA GLU A 35 -14.71 -24.72 -8.90
C GLU A 35 -14.23 -24.29 -7.51
N VAL A 36 -14.24 -22.96 -7.23
CA VAL A 36 -13.88 -22.40 -5.93
C VAL A 36 -15.13 -21.84 -5.26
N GLN A 37 -15.54 -22.49 -4.17
CA GLN A 37 -16.64 -22.07 -3.32
C GLN A 37 -16.09 -21.15 -2.23
N LEU A 38 -16.62 -19.92 -2.14
CA LEU A 38 -16.15 -18.90 -1.21
C LEU A 38 -17.07 -18.81 -0.01
N VAL A 39 -16.47 -18.75 1.20
CA VAL A 39 -17.16 -18.48 2.47
C VAL A 39 -16.38 -17.43 3.26
N GLY A 40 -17.05 -16.63 4.10
CA GLY A 40 -16.35 -15.67 4.96
C GLY A 40 -16.86 -14.24 4.83
N THR A 41 -15.95 -13.26 4.74
CA THR A 41 -16.30 -11.86 4.58
C THR A 41 -15.36 -11.17 3.59
N GLY A 42 -15.89 -10.26 2.80
CA GLY A 42 -15.17 -9.52 1.76
C GLY A 42 -16.05 -8.47 1.13
N GLY A 43 -15.45 -7.63 0.31
CA GLY A 43 -16.11 -6.54 -0.39
C GLY A 43 -16.74 -6.97 -1.72
N ARG A 44 -16.94 -5.97 -2.57
CA ARG A 44 -17.64 -6.11 -3.84
C ARG A 44 -16.96 -7.09 -4.81
N HIS A 45 -15.63 -7.04 -4.91
CA HIS A 45 -14.88 -7.86 -5.88
C HIS A 45 -14.97 -9.36 -5.58
N LEU A 46 -14.94 -9.74 -4.30
CA LEU A 46 -15.16 -11.12 -3.87
C LEU A 46 -16.63 -11.54 -3.98
N GLN A 47 -17.59 -10.63 -3.75
CA GLN A 47 -19.02 -10.89 -3.95
C GLN A 47 -19.34 -11.16 -5.42
N GLU A 48 -18.74 -10.43 -6.36
CA GLU A 48 -18.85 -10.68 -7.80
C GLU A 48 -18.34 -12.08 -8.20
N LEU A 49 -17.48 -12.69 -7.38
CA LEU A 49 -16.97 -14.06 -7.55
C LEU A 49 -17.76 -15.12 -6.77
N GLY A 50 -18.88 -14.75 -6.16
CA GLY A 50 -19.80 -15.66 -5.48
C GLY A 50 -19.67 -15.72 -3.96
N LEU A 51 -18.92 -14.81 -3.33
CA LEU A 51 -18.88 -14.71 -1.87
C LEU A 51 -20.20 -14.09 -1.35
N SER A 52 -20.88 -14.83 -0.45
CA SER A 52 -21.94 -14.26 0.39
C SER A 52 -21.33 -13.83 1.73
N PRO A 53 -21.15 -12.51 1.97
CA PRO A 53 -20.41 -12.05 3.13
C PRO A 53 -21.17 -12.31 4.43
N LEU A 54 -20.47 -12.77 5.46
CA LEU A 54 -21.03 -13.02 6.80
C LEU A 54 -21.56 -11.74 7.47
N PHE A 55 -20.96 -10.59 7.12
CA PHE A 55 -21.35 -9.22 7.49
C PHE A 55 -20.63 -8.23 6.56
N ASP A 56 -21.05 -6.97 6.60
CA ASP A 56 -20.46 -5.91 5.78
C ASP A 56 -18.96 -5.72 6.10
N ALA A 57 -18.09 -5.86 5.10
CA ALA A 57 -16.65 -5.68 5.23
C ALA A 57 -16.27 -4.28 5.78
N GLY A 58 -17.08 -3.25 5.49
CA GLY A 58 -16.92 -1.91 6.02
C GLY A 58 -16.91 -1.84 7.56
N GLU A 59 -17.53 -2.82 8.23
CA GLU A 59 -17.47 -2.91 9.69
C GLU A 59 -16.05 -3.20 10.24
N ILE A 60 -15.17 -3.76 9.42
CA ILE A 60 -13.76 -4.02 9.76
C ILE A 60 -12.88 -2.82 9.37
N ALA A 61 -13.15 -2.19 8.22
CA ALA A 61 -12.38 -1.10 7.66
C ALA A 61 -12.44 0.20 8.50
N LEU A 62 -13.51 0.42 9.25
CA LEU A 62 -13.73 1.64 10.06
C LEU A 62 -12.83 1.77 11.29
N MET A 63 -11.84 0.89 11.48
CA MET A 63 -11.03 0.83 12.68
C MET A 63 -9.74 1.63 12.59
N GLY A 64 -9.85 2.96 12.59
CA GLY A 64 -8.76 3.83 13.02
C GLY A 64 -8.53 3.72 14.54
N LEU A 65 -7.33 4.06 15.01
CA LEU A 65 -6.91 3.94 16.43
C LEU A 65 -7.92 4.53 17.44
N SER A 66 -8.61 5.62 17.10
CA SER A 66 -9.62 6.27 17.95
C SER A 66 -10.98 5.56 17.94
N ALA A 67 -11.33 4.84 16.87
CA ALA A 67 -12.56 4.06 16.75
C ALA A 67 -12.45 2.70 17.47
N ILE A 68 -11.25 2.13 17.57
CA ILE A 68 -10.98 0.82 18.20
C ILE A 68 -11.52 0.76 19.64
N LEU A 69 -11.34 1.82 20.43
CA LEU A 69 -11.79 1.81 21.83
C LEU A 69 -13.31 1.83 21.97
N ARG A 70 -14.02 2.52 21.08
CA ARG A 70 -15.49 2.61 21.09
C ARG A 70 -16.16 1.33 20.60
N ASP A 71 -15.57 0.69 19.60
CA ASP A 71 -16.16 -0.47 18.91
C ASP A 71 -15.55 -1.83 19.32
N LEU A 72 -14.70 -1.84 20.34
CA LEU A 72 -14.01 -3.05 20.81
C LEU A 72 -14.94 -4.25 21.10
N PRO A 73 -16.11 -4.07 21.79
CA PRO A 73 -17.03 -5.20 22.02
C PRO A 73 -17.59 -5.79 20.71
N ARG A 74 -17.92 -4.91 19.74
CA ARG A 74 -18.41 -5.32 18.42
C ARG A 74 -17.34 -6.10 17.67
N LEU A 75 -16.10 -5.61 17.69
CA LEU A 75 -14.95 -6.27 17.08
C LEU A 75 -14.72 -7.68 17.65
N ILE A 76 -14.69 -7.80 18.97
CA ILE A 76 -14.52 -9.10 19.66
C ILE A 76 -15.65 -10.08 19.27
N ARG A 77 -16.88 -9.58 19.18
CA ARG A 77 -18.04 -10.37 18.73
C ARG A 77 -17.86 -10.84 17.29
N ARG A 78 -17.48 -9.96 16.35
CA ARG A 78 -17.25 -10.28 14.93
C ARG A 78 -16.09 -11.27 14.76
N ILE A 79 -14.98 -11.10 15.48
CA ILE A 79 -13.88 -12.08 15.49
C ILE A 79 -14.38 -13.46 15.94
N GLY A 80 -15.17 -13.52 17.01
CA GLY A 80 -15.74 -14.76 17.50
C GLY A 80 -16.75 -15.39 16.55
N GLN A 81 -17.59 -14.59 15.90
CA GLN A 81 -18.56 -15.02 14.90
C GLN A 81 -17.86 -15.62 13.68
N THR A 82 -16.88 -14.90 13.12
CA THR A 82 -16.11 -15.34 11.95
C THR A 82 -15.38 -16.65 12.23
N ALA A 83 -14.70 -16.76 13.38
CA ALA A 83 -13.96 -17.97 13.71
C ALA A 83 -14.86 -19.21 13.86
N ARG A 84 -16.00 -19.07 14.52
CA ARG A 84 -16.98 -20.18 14.65
C ARG A 84 -17.61 -20.55 13.31
N PHE A 85 -17.89 -19.56 12.47
CA PHE A 85 -18.42 -19.79 11.12
C PHE A 85 -17.42 -20.58 10.28
N VAL A 86 -16.15 -20.13 10.18
CA VAL A 86 -15.10 -20.83 9.44
C VAL A 86 -14.90 -22.25 9.93
N ALA A 87 -14.82 -22.45 11.26
CA ALA A 87 -14.68 -23.80 11.85
C ALA A 87 -15.86 -24.73 11.52
N LYS A 88 -17.09 -24.18 11.46
CA LYS A 88 -18.30 -24.93 11.07
C LYS A 88 -18.30 -25.31 9.59
N GLU A 89 -17.89 -24.38 8.73
CA GLU A 89 -17.86 -24.57 7.27
C GLU A 89 -16.79 -25.56 6.82
N LYS A 90 -15.77 -25.84 7.63
CA LYS A 90 -14.66 -26.77 7.34
C LYS A 90 -14.08 -26.55 5.95
N PRO A 91 -13.57 -25.34 5.62
CA PRO A 91 -12.96 -25.09 4.33
C PRO A 91 -11.64 -25.83 4.18
N ASP A 92 -11.20 -26.01 2.93
CA ASP A 92 -9.89 -26.60 2.61
C ASP A 92 -8.73 -25.68 3.07
N CYS A 93 -8.97 -24.37 3.14
CA CYS A 93 -8.05 -23.40 3.76
C CYS A 93 -8.78 -22.12 4.22
N LEU A 94 -8.15 -21.38 5.14
CA LEU A 94 -8.52 -20.03 5.52
C LEU A 94 -7.46 -19.05 5.00
N ILE A 95 -7.88 -18.04 4.24
CA ILE A 95 -7.04 -16.94 3.76
C ILE A 95 -7.51 -15.65 4.45
N THR A 96 -6.65 -15.08 5.26
CA THR A 96 -6.87 -13.76 5.88
C THR A 96 -6.06 -12.71 5.13
N ILE A 97 -6.68 -11.58 4.77
CA ILE A 97 -6.04 -10.57 3.93
C ILE A 97 -5.99 -9.23 4.68
N ASP A 98 -4.78 -8.71 4.90
CA ASP A 98 -4.55 -7.44 5.58
C ASP A 98 -5.23 -7.33 6.97
N SER A 99 -5.49 -6.11 7.46
CA SER A 99 -6.18 -5.84 8.75
C SER A 99 -5.71 -6.73 9.90
N PRO A 100 -4.41 -6.76 10.24
CA PRO A 100 -3.81 -7.77 11.11
C PRO A 100 -4.39 -7.79 12.54
N ASP A 101 -4.93 -6.67 13.02
CA ASP A 101 -5.56 -6.61 14.35
C ASP A 101 -6.91 -7.35 14.42
N PHE A 102 -7.59 -7.55 13.27
CA PHE A 102 -8.76 -8.40 13.13
C PHE A 102 -8.38 -9.81 12.66
N SER A 103 -7.70 -9.88 11.52
CA SER A 103 -7.40 -11.09 10.77
C SER A 103 -6.60 -12.11 11.58
N LEU A 104 -5.55 -11.67 12.27
CA LEU A 104 -4.72 -12.58 13.07
C LEU A 104 -5.43 -13.08 14.34
N ARG A 105 -6.37 -12.32 14.88
CA ARG A 105 -7.22 -12.79 16.00
C ARG A 105 -8.25 -13.81 15.54
N VAL A 106 -8.78 -13.66 14.31
CA VAL A 106 -9.62 -14.70 13.68
C VAL A 106 -8.79 -15.96 13.47
N ALA A 107 -7.60 -15.86 12.84
CA ALA A 107 -6.67 -16.97 12.64
C ALA A 107 -6.37 -17.73 13.95
N SER A 108 -6.02 -17.00 15.01
CA SER A 108 -5.75 -17.61 16.34
C SER A 108 -6.94 -18.36 16.91
N LYS A 109 -8.17 -17.87 16.74
CA LYS A 109 -9.37 -18.56 17.21
C LYS A 109 -9.75 -19.75 16.33
N VAL A 110 -9.59 -19.64 14.99
CA VAL A 110 -9.83 -20.77 14.06
C VAL A 110 -8.86 -21.89 14.35
N ARG A 111 -7.57 -21.62 14.57
CA ARG A 111 -6.57 -22.63 14.92
C ARG A 111 -6.94 -23.43 16.18
N LYS A 112 -7.60 -22.79 17.16
CA LYS A 112 -8.08 -23.44 18.38
C LYS A 112 -9.34 -24.29 18.16
N LEU A 113 -10.22 -23.87 17.24
CA LEU A 113 -11.51 -24.53 16.98
C LEU A 113 -11.41 -25.64 15.94
N ALA A 114 -10.51 -25.49 14.98
CA ALA A 114 -10.30 -26.38 13.85
C ALA A 114 -8.80 -26.39 13.47
N PRO A 115 -7.97 -27.12 14.22
CA PRO A 115 -6.50 -27.08 14.09
C PRO A 115 -5.98 -27.57 12.74
N ASP A 116 -6.76 -28.40 12.04
CA ASP A 116 -6.35 -29.00 10.77
C ASP A 116 -6.54 -28.09 9.54
N ILE A 117 -7.26 -26.96 9.69
CA ILE A 117 -7.46 -26.00 8.59
C ILE A 117 -6.15 -25.24 8.36
N PRO A 118 -5.55 -25.31 7.15
CA PRO A 118 -4.43 -24.45 6.79
C PRO A 118 -4.83 -22.97 6.82
N ILE A 119 -3.98 -22.14 7.42
CA ILE A 119 -4.24 -20.69 7.58
C ILE A 119 -3.12 -19.90 6.91
N ILE A 120 -3.47 -19.20 5.87
CA ILE A 120 -2.56 -18.34 5.09
C ILE A 120 -2.92 -16.87 5.34
N HIS A 121 -1.92 -16.06 5.65
CA HIS A 121 -2.11 -14.63 5.82
C HIS A 121 -1.52 -13.87 4.63
N TYR A 122 -2.33 -13.17 3.87
CA TYR A 122 -1.90 -12.38 2.72
C TYR A 122 -1.68 -10.93 3.14
N ILE A 123 -0.57 -10.35 2.73
CA ILE A 123 0.05 -9.09 3.15
C ILE A 123 0.71 -9.23 4.53
N CYS A 124 2.04 -9.27 4.52
CA CYS A 124 2.82 -9.28 5.75
C CYS A 124 2.52 -8.04 6.60
N PRO A 125 2.11 -8.19 7.87
CA PRO A 125 2.03 -7.05 8.75
C PRO A 125 3.39 -6.35 8.84
N SER A 126 3.42 -5.03 8.98
CA SER A 126 4.66 -4.24 9.02
C SER A 126 5.51 -4.49 10.28
N VAL A 127 5.76 -5.79 10.59
CA VAL A 127 6.54 -6.24 11.76
C VAL A 127 7.99 -5.79 11.70
N TRP A 128 8.49 -5.53 10.52
CA TRP A 128 9.79 -4.96 10.26
C TRP A 128 9.88 -3.47 10.64
N ALA A 129 8.76 -2.75 10.64
CA ALA A 129 8.71 -1.33 10.97
C ALA A 129 8.36 -1.08 12.44
N TRP A 130 7.41 -1.84 12.98
CA TRP A 130 6.93 -1.66 14.34
C TRP A 130 6.29 -2.96 14.87
N ARG A 131 6.23 -3.13 16.20
CA ARG A 131 5.72 -4.35 16.86
C ARG A 131 6.36 -5.67 16.35
N PRO A 132 7.70 -5.79 16.34
CA PRO A 132 8.39 -6.97 15.80
C PRO A 132 7.97 -8.28 16.49
N GLY A 133 7.57 -8.24 17.75
CA GLY A 133 7.06 -9.40 18.49
C GLY A 133 5.80 -10.03 17.88
N ARG A 134 5.05 -9.29 17.02
CA ARG A 134 3.88 -9.83 16.30
C ARG A 134 4.30 -10.96 15.35
N ALA A 135 5.49 -10.90 14.74
CA ALA A 135 5.99 -11.97 13.88
C ALA A 135 6.01 -13.32 14.62
N LYS A 136 6.67 -13.37 15.79
CA LYS A 136 6.71 -14.57 16.62
C LYS A 136 5.31 -14.99 17.11
N ALA A 137 4.46 -14.01 17.43
CA ALA A 137 3.09 -14.28 17.90
C ALA A 137 2.18 -14.90 16.82
N MET A 138 2.45 -14.67 15.53
CA MET A 138 1.70 -15.27 14.43
C MET A 138 2.03 -16.76 14.22
N ARG A 139 3.28 -17.16 14.49
CA ARG A 139 3.79 -18.50 14.15
C ARG A 139 2.93 -19.69 14.61
N PRO A 140 2.27 -19.69 15.80
CA PRO A 140 1.41 -20.79 16.21
C PRO A 140 0.08 -20.86 15.45
N HIS A 141 -0.30 -19.81 14.69
CA HIS A 141 -1.65 -19.67 14.15
C HIS A 141 -1.70 -19.56 12.63
N VAL A 142 -0.59 -19.19 12.00
CA VAL A 142 -0.46 -18.93 10.56
C VAL A 142 0.58 -19.88 10.00
N ASP A 143 0.23 -20.63 8.97
CA ASP A 143 1.11 -21.63 8.36
C ASP A 143 2.05 -20.96 7.33
N GLU A 144 1.58 -19.95 6.61
CA GLU A 144 2.37 -19.19 5.66
C GLU A 144 1.88 -17.74 5.55
N VAL A 145 2.82 -16.81 5.31
CA VAL A 145 2.52 -15.41 5.00
C VAL A 145 2.88 -15.12 3.55
N LEU A 146 1.90 -14.64 2.76
CA LEU A 146 2.13 -14.17 1.40
C LEU A 146 2.60 -12.72 1.47
N CYS A 147 3.86 -12.51 1.15
CA CYS A 147 4.56 -11.24 1.27
C CYS A 147 4.48 -10.44 -0.02
N ILE A 148 4.18 -9.14 0.05
CA ILE A 148 4.10 -8.25 -1.10
C ILE A 148 5.35 -7.38 -1.29
N LEU A 149 6.24 -7.32 -0.28
CA LEU A 149 7.54 -6.66 -0.39
C LEU A 149 8.66 -7.70 -0.40
N PRO A 150 9.66 -7.56 -1.28
CA PRO A 150 10.65 -8.61 -1.53
C PRO A 150 11.56 -8.93 -0.33
N PHE A 151 11.68 -8.03 0.63
CA PHE A 151 12.49 -8.23 1.83
C PHE A 151 11.73 -8.90 3.00
N GLU A 152 10.40 -8.91 2.97
CA GLU A 152 9.55 -9.39 4.08
C GLU A 152 9.78 -10.85 4.48
N PRO A 153 10.01 -11.80 3.55
CA PRO A 153 10.30 -13.19 3.94
C PRO A 153 11.51 -13.30 4.85
N LYS A 154 12.60 -12.60 4.54
CA LYS A 154 13.82 -12.58 5.36
C LYS A 154 13.58 -11.92 6.72
N GLU A 155 12.77 -10.87 6.76
CA GLU A 155 12.41 -10.20 8.01
C GLU A 155 11.51 -11.09 8.90
N LEU A 156 10.58 -11.84 8.33
CA LEU A 156 9.78 -12.82 9.09
C LEU A 156 10.68 -13.91 9.68
N GLU A 157 11.60 -14.45 8.90
CA GLU A 157 12.59 -15.43 9.38
C GLU A 157 13.44 -14.87 10.53
N ARG A 158 14.03 -13.67 10.34
CA ARG A 158 14.84 -12.97 11.34
C ARG A 158 14.09 -12.73 12.65
N LEU A 159 12.78 -12.47 12.58
CA LEU A 159 11.92 -12.20 13.72
C LEU A 159 11.26 -13.45 14.31
N GLY A 160 11.57 -14.64 13.78
CA GLY A 160 11.00 -15.92 14.25
C GLY A 160 9.51 -16.06 13.92
N GLY A 161 9.06 -15.44 12.84
CA GLY A 161 7.70 -15.51 12.34
C GLY A 161 7.38 -16.81 11.58
N PRO A 162 6.17 -16.92 11.00
CA PRO A 162 5.83 -17.99 10.06
C PRO A 162 6.69 -17.92 8.79
N PRO A 163 6.79 -19.02 8.01
CA PRO A 163 7.35 -18.96 6.67
C PRO A 163 6.70 -17.85 5.83
N GLY A 164 7.50 -17.10 5.09
CA GLY A 164 7.03 -16.07 4.17
C GLY A 164 7.38 -16.39 2.74
N THR A 165 6.43 -16.24 1.83
CA THR A 165 6.66 -16.34 0.38
C THR A 165 6.41 -14.99 -0.27
N TYR A 166 7.41 -14.46 -0.98
CA TYR A 166 7.22 -13.28 -1.82
C TYR A 166 6.38 -13.64 -3.04
N VAL A 167 5.23 -12.99 -3.17
CA VAL A 167 4.28 -13.26 -4.25
C VAL A 167 4.20 -12.13 -5.29
N GLY A 168 5.04 -11.12 -5.15
CA GLY A 168 4.97 -9.93 -5.98
C GLY A 168 3.98 -8.89 -5.42
N HIS A 169 4.07 -7.70 -5.97
CA HIS A 169 3.20 -6.58 -5.61
C HIS A 169 2.34 -6.20 -6.81
N ARG A 170 1.03 -6.04 -6.60
CA ARG A 170 0.06 -5.72 -7.66
C ARG A 170 0.45 -4.47 -8.47
N LEU A 171 1.02 -3.45 -7.83
CA LEU A 171 1.47 -2.24 -8.52
C LEU A 171 2.53 -2.49 -9.59
N ALA A 172 3.33 -3.55 -9.49
CA ALA A 172 4.35 -3.87 -10.48
C ALA A 172 3.76 -4.24 -11.85
N THR A 173 2.51 -4.70 -11.87
CA THR A 173 1.78 -5.08 -13.09
C THR A 173 0.54 -4.22 -13.34
N ASP A 174 0.34 -3.16 -12.56
CA ASP A 174 -0.80 -2.24 -12.71
C ASP A 174 -0.68 -1.48 -14.04
N PRO A 175 -1.71 -1.55 -14.92
CA PRO A 175 -1.66 -0.89 -16.23
C PRO A 175 -1.41 0.62 -16.13
N GLY A 176 -1.97 1.29 -15.11
CA GLY A 176 -1.76 2.72 -14.90
C GLY A 176 -0.31 3.05 -14.55
N VAL A 177 0.32 2.24 -13.69
CA VAL A 177 1.75 2.37 -13.36
C VAL A 177 2.61 2.16 -14.61
N LEU A 178 2.32 1.14 -15.42
CA LEU A 178 3.06 0.83 -16.65
C LEU A 178 2.92 1.94 -17.68
N ILE A 179 1.73 2.50 -17.86
CA ILE A 179 1.50 3.65 -18.75
C ILE A 179 2.29 4.87 -18.25
N ALA A 180 2.21 5.19 -16.96
CA ALA A 180 2.96 6.30 -16.39
C ALA A 180 4.46 6.11 -16.56
N ALA A 181 4.99 4.90 -16.33
CA ALA A 181 6.40 4.59 -16.53
C ALA A 181 6.85 4.77 -17.99
N ALA A 182 6.06 4.29 -18.95
CA ALA A 182 6.34 4.48 -20.37
C ALA A 182 6.34 5.98 -20.76
N MET A 183 5.40 6.75 -20.19
CA MET A 183 5.36 8.22 -20.41
C MET A 183 6.57 8.93 -19.78
N GLN A 184 7.16 8.41 -18.71
CA GLN A 184 8.35 8.98 -18.06
C GLN A 184 9.64 8.80 -18.87
N GLU A 185 9.67 7.91 -19.86
CA GLU A 185 10.82 7.71 -20.78
C GLU A 185 10.81 8.70 -21.96
N ARG A 186 9.78 9.55 -22.07
CA ARG A 186 9.69 10.57 -23.15
C ARG A 186 10.77 11.64 -23.03
N ASP A 187 11.03 12.32 -24.16
CA ASP A 187 11.77 13.59 -24.17
C ASP A 187 10.99 14.66 -23.37
N ARG A 188 11.66 15.35 -22.48
CA ARG A 188 11.06 16.32 -21.56
C ARG A 188 11.06 17.75 -22.09
N GLY A 189 11.55 17.96 -23.30
CA GLY A 189 11.70 19.29 -23.89
C GLY A 189 12.77 20.13 -23.18
N PRO A 190 12.82 21.45 -23.47
CA PRO A 190 13.87 22.33 -22.99
C PRO A 190 13.85 22.51 -21.46
N GLU A 191 15.03 22.65 -20.85
CA GLU A 191 15.20 22.83 -19.42
C GLU A 191 14.47 24.05 -18.84
N ASP A 192 14.37 25.13 -19.63
CA ASP A 192 13.67 26.38 -19.31
C ASP A 192 12.15 26.34 -19.60
N GLY A 193 11.63 25.19 -20.06
CA GLY A 193 10.21 24.94 -20.33
C GLY A 193 9.34 24.98 -19.09
N GLU A 194 8.03 24.91 -19.31
CA GLU A 194 7.07 24.70 -18.19
C GLU A 194 7.30 23.31 -17.57
N LYS A 195 7.38 23.26 -16.22
CA LYS A 195 7.57 22.03 -15.46
C LYS A 195 6.26 21.58 -14.80
N THR A 196 6.01 20.28 -14.83
CA THR A 196 4.86 19.69 -14.15
C THR A 196 5.28 19.16 -12.78
N LEU A 197 4.74 19.76 -11.72
CA LEU A 197 4.99 19.38 -10.33
C LEU A 197 3.77 18.68 -9.74
N LEU A 198 3.96 17.46 -9.23
CA LEU A 198 2.94 16.75 -8.44
C LEU A 198 3.01 17.17 -6.98
N LEU A 199 1.84 17.41 -6.40
CA LEU A 199 1.66 17.53 -4.96
C LEU A 199 0.77 16.40 -4.46
N LEU A 200 1.29 15.55 -3.58
CA LEU A 200 0.62 14.38 -3.04
C LEU A 200 0.67 14.43 -1.50
N PRO A 201 -0.15 15.28 -0.86
CA PRO A 201 -0.06 15.56 0.58
C PRO A 201 -0.53 14.41 1.48
N GLY A 202 -0.91 13.28 0.88
CA GLY A 202 -1.39 12.09 1.59
C GLY A 202 -2.88 11.84 1.40
N SER A 203 -3.35 10.73 1.97
CA SER A 203 -4.75 10.31 1.93
C SER A 203 -5.47 10.50 3.27
N ARG A 204 -4.74 10.69 4.38
CA ARG A 204 -5.33 10.90 5.69
C ARG A 204 -5.50 12.40 5.99
N ARG A 205 -6.62 12.77 6.61
CA ARG A 205 -6.92 14.18 6.94
C ARG A 205 -5.78 14.88 7.70
N GLY A 206 -5.11 14.18 8.62
CA GLY A 206 -3.99 14.72 9.38
C GLY A 206 -2.76 15.00 8.52
N GLU A 207 -2.40 14.08 7.63
CA GLU A 207 -1.29 14.22 6.67
C GLU A 207 -1.54 15.41 5.74
N VAL A 208 -2.73 15.45 5.12
CA VAL A 208 -3.14 16.52 4.20
C VAL A 208 -3.02 17.89 4.88
N ARG A 209 -3.59 18.06 6.09
CA ARG A 209 -3.50 19.32 6.83
C ARG A 209 -2.07 19.72 7.20
N ALA A 210 -1.21 18.74 7.48
CA ALA A 210 0.17 19.00 7.88
C ALA A 210 1.10 19.37 6.71
N LEU A 211 0.80 18.90 5.49
CA LEU A 211 1.69 19.02 4.34
C LEU A 211 1.22 20.03 3.28
N LEU A 212 -0.08 20.32 3.18
CA LEU A 212 -0.59 21.25 2.15
C LEU A 212 0.04 22.63 2.21
N GLU A 213 0.09 23.26 3.39
CA GLU A 213 0.66 24.60 3.55
C GLU A 213 2.14 24.64 3.12
N PRO A 214 3.06 23.80 3.67
CA PRO A 214 4.45 23.82 3.24
C PRO A 214 4.64 23.46 1.75
N PHE A 215 3.75 22.65 1.17
CA PHE A 215 3.79 22.36 -0.26
C PHE A 215 3.41 23.60 -1.09
N GLY A 216 2.35 24.32 -0.69
CA GLY A 216 1.93 25.56 -1.35
C GLY A 216 2.99 26.66 -1.29
N GLU A 217 3.62 26.83 -0.12
CA GLU A 217 4.75 27.76 0.04
C GLU A 217 5.93 27.37 -0.85
N THR A 218 6.23 26.08 -0.97
CA THR A 218 7.30 25.59 -1.86
C THR A 218 7.04 25.98 -3.31
N VAL A 219 5.80 25.81 -3.80
CA VAL A 219 5.43 26.23 -5.16
C VAL A 219 5.55 27.73 -5.33
N SER A 220 5.13 28.52 -4.34
CA SER A 220 5.27 29.99 -4.37
C SER A 220 6.73 30.41 -4.49
N ILE A 221 7.64 29.77 -3.75
CA ILE A 221 9.09 30.01 -3.84
C ILE A 221 9.64 29.65 -5.22
N LEU A 222 9.26 28.51 -5.77
CA LEU A 222 9.69 28.08 -7.10
C LEU A 222 9.24 29.08 -8.19
N ARG A 223 8.00 29.55 -8.13
CA ARG A 223 7.47 30.59 -9.03
C ARG A 223 8.19 31.93 -8.88
N ALA A 224 8.47 32.34 -7.64
CA ALA A 224 9.23 33.57 -7.35
C ALA A 224 10.66 33.50 -7.89
N ARG A 225 11.23 32.29 -8.05
CA ARG A 225 12.54 32.07 -8.70
C ARG A 225 12.47 31.98 -10.23
N GLY A 226 11.30 32.18 -10.82
CA GLY A 226 11.10 32.22 -12.26
C GLY A 226 10.65 30.92 -12.92
N HIS A 227 10.41 29.86 -12.16
CA HIS A 227 9.91 28.61 -12.75
C HIS A 227 8.45 28.75 -13.21
N ARG A 228 8.17 28.38 -14.45
CA ARG A 228 6.82 28.19 -14.96
C ARG A 228 6.34 26.80 -14.55
N LEU A 229 5.27 26.73 -13.75
CA LEU A 229 4.80 25.47 -13.15
C LEU A 229 3.35 25.19 -13.49
N ARG A 230 3.09 24.01 -14.03
CA ARG A 230 1.81 23.34 -13.98
C ARG A 230 1.79 22.48 -12.71
N VAL A 231 0.85 22.74 -11.81
CA VAL A 231 0.76 22.04 -10.53
C VAL A 231 -0.43 21.10 -10.55
N LEU A 232 -0.16 19.79 -10.44
CA LEU A 232 -1.18 18.75 -10.39
C LEU A 232 -1.26 18.21 -8.97
N LEU A 233 -2.49 18.06 -8.45
CA LEU A 233 -2.75 17.58 -7.09
C LEU A 233 -3.72 16.40 -7.12
N PRO A 234 -3.22 15.18 -7.40
CA PRO A 234 -4.02 13.98 -7.24
C PRO A 234 -4.41 13.76 -5.78
N THR A 235 -5.70 13.49 -5.55
CA THR A 235 -6.24 13.28 -4.20
C THR A 235 -7.35 12.23 -4.21
N VAL A 236 -7.81 11.85 -3.02
CA VAL A 236 -8.88 10.86 -2.86
C VAL A 236 -10.18 11.53 -2.41
N PRO A 237 -11.36 10.97 -2.76
CA PRO A 237 -12.65 11.64 -2.54
C PRO A 237 -12.87 12.16 -1.11
N HIS A 238 -12.51 11.38 -0.09
CA HIS A 238 -12.82 11.70 1.32
C HIS A 238 -11.97 12.84 1.92
N VAL A 239 -10.94 13.33 1.22
CA VAL A 239 -10.16 14.52 1.62
C VAL A 239 -10.20 15.63 0.57
N ALA A 240 -10.89 15.43 -0.56
CA ALA A 240 -10.92 16.37 -1.68
C ALA A 240 -11.43 17.77 -1.26
N GLU A 241 -12.44 17.85 -0.42
CA GLU A 241 -12.97 19.14 0.06
C GLU A 241 -11.95 19.87 0.94
N ILE A 242 -11.22 19.17 1.82
CA ILE A 242 -10.13 19.77 2.62
C ILE A 242 -9.05 20.36 1.70
N VAL A 243 -8.72 19.64 0.63
CA VAL A 243 -7.72 20.07 -0.37
C VAL A 243 -8.23 21.32 -1.08
N LYS A 244 -9.47 21.33 -1.58
CA LYS A 244 -10.07 22.49 -2.27
C LYS A 244 -10.12 23.73 -1.40
N GLU A 245 -10.60 23.60 -0.16
CA GLU A 245 -10.67 24.71 0.80
C GLU A 245 -9.28 25.33 1.11
N ALA A 246 -8.28 24.48 1.28
CA ALA A 246 -6.92 24.92 1.59
C ALA A 246 -6.27 25.60 0.38
N THR A 247 -6.38 25.01 -0.82
CA THR A 247 -5.76 25.52 -2.05
C THR A 247 -6.46 26.76 -2.59
N ALA A 248 -7.75 26.98 -2.27
CA ALA A 248 -8.47 28.19 -2.67
C ALA A 248 -7.80 29.50 -2.17
N LYS A 249 -7.01 29.43 -1.10
CA LYS A 249 -6.27 30.56 -0.52
C LYS A 249 -4.89 30.77 -1.17
N TRP A 250 -4.47 29.87 -2.06
CA TRP A 250 -3.17 30.00 -2.70
C TRP A 250 -3.19 31.05 -3.81
N PRO A 251 -2.07 31.74 -4.06
CA PRO A 251 -1.99 32.74 -5.13
C PRO A 251 -2.03 32.12 -6.54
N TYR A 252 -2.11 30.83 -6.64
CA TYR A 252 -2.29 30.04 -7.86
C TYR A 252 -3.21 28.86 -7.58
N GLN A 253 -3.88 28.36 -8.61
CA GLN A 253 -4.80 27.24 -8.47
C GLN A 253 -4.15 25.97 -9.02
N PRO A 254 -3.92 24.92 -8.18
CA PRO A 254 -3.50 23.63 -8.68
C PRO A 254 -4.68 22.92 -9.36
N GLU A 255 -4.37 22.05 -10.33
CA GLU A 255 -5.35 21.14 -10.92
C GLU A 255 -5.59 19.97 -9.97
N ILE A 256 -6.75 19.93 -9.31
CA ILE A 256 -7.11 18.87 -8.36
C ILE A 256 -7.71 17.70 -9.11
N LEU A 257 -7.10 16.51 -8.96
CA LEU A 257 -7.46 15.30 -9.68
C LEU A 257 -7.99 14.24 -8.68
N VAL A 258 -9.28 13.91 -8.77
CA VAL A 258 -9.92 12.90 -7.91
C VAL A 258 -10.05 11.55 -8.62
N ASP A 259 -9.92 11.53 -9.93
CA ASP A 259 -10.02 10.36 -10.77
C ASP A 259 -8.72 9.54 -10.79
N ALA A 260 -8.84 8.21 -10.61
CA ALA A 260 -7.68 7.31 -10.55
C ALA A 260 -6.91 7.21 -11.88
N GLN A 261 -7.61 7.29 -13.04
CA GLN A 261 -6.95 7.25 -14.34
C GLN A 261 -6.17 8.55 -14.59
N LYS A 262 -6.76 9.69 -14.23
CA LYS A 262 -6.09 11.00 -14.31
C LYS A 262 -4.85 11.06 -13.41
N LYS A 263 -4.87 10.38 -12.25
CA LYS A 263 -3.68 10.25 -11.39
C LYS A 263 -2.51 9.63 -12.15
N TRP A 264 -2.73 8.53 -12.86
CA TRP A 264 -1.64 7.86 -13.59
C TRP A 264 -1.11 8.68 -14.77
N LEU A 265 -1.99 9.37 -15.47
CA LEU A 265 -1.56 10.32 -16.53
C LEU A 265 -0.73 11.45 -15.91
N ALA A 266 -1.16 12.01 -14.79
CA ALA A 266 -0.40 13.04 -14.09
C ALA A 266 0.98 12.54 -13.64
N PHE A 267 1.10 11.28 -13.21
CA PHE A 267 2.41 10.67 -12.90
C PHE A 267 3.28 10.58 -14.16
N GLY A 268 2.70 10.18 -15.29
CA GLY A 268 3.41 10.14 -16.58
C GLY A 268 3.90 11.52 -17.04
N GLU A 269 3.15 12.58 -16.76
CA GLU A 269 3.48 13.96 -17.15
C GLU A 269 4.44 14.66 -16.19
N ALA A 270 4.62 14.18 -14.98
CA ALA A 270 5.34 14.87 -13.94
C ALA A 270 6.85 14.99 -14.20
N ASP A 271 7.42 16.13 -13.90
CA ASP A 271 8.88 16.34 -13.86
C ASP A 271 9.45 16.02 -12.47
N ALA A 272 8.70 16.32 -11.42
CA ALA A 272 9.04 15.98 -10.04
C ALA A 272 7.78 15.88 -9.16
N ALA A 273 7.93 15.32 -7.96
CA ALA A 273 6.86 15.22 -6.99
C ALA A 273 7.29 15.62 -5.58
N LEU A 274 6.37 16.29 -4.86
CA LEU A 274 6.37 16.40 -3.40
C LEU A 274 5.28 15.44 -2.89
N ASN A 275 5.65 14.46 -2.12
CA ASN A 275 4.70 13.47 -1.64
C ASN A 275 4.78 13.20 -0.14
N ALA A 276 3.65 12.87 0.46
CA ALA A 276 3.62 12.26 1.79
C ALA A 276 4.26 10.87 1.73
N SER A 277 5.06 10.52 2.73
CA SER A 277 5.65 9.19 2.81
C SER A 277 4.56 8.12 3.00
N GLY A 278 4.69 7.00 2.29
CA GLY A 278 3.73 5.89 2.32
C GLY A 278 3.72 5.13 0.99
N THR A 279 2.62 4.46 0.71
CA THR A 279 2.45 3.65 -0.52
C THR A 279 2.63 4.47 -1.80
N VAL A 280 2.27 5.75 -1.79
CA VAL A 280 2.43 6.65 -2.94
C VAL A 280 3.90 6.83 -3.34
N SER A 281 4.85 6.75 -2.40
CA SER A 281 6.29 6.77 -2.74
C SER A 281 6.68 5.57 -3.61
N LEU A 282 6.07 4.40 -3.34
CA LEU A 282 6.29 3.21 -4.17
C LEU A 282 5.65 3.37 -5.54
N GLU A 283 4.44 3.90 -5.61
CA GLU A 283 3.75 4.20 -6.88
C GLU A 283 4.61 5.11 -7.76
N LEU A 284 5.13 6.21 -7.21
CA LEU A 284 5.99 7.16 -7.90
C LEU A 284 7.31 6.51 -8.37
N ALA A 285 7.95 5.71 -7.51
CA ALA A 285 9.19 5.01 -7.86
C ALA A 285 8.97 3.99 -8.99
N LEU A 286 7.88 3.22 -8.94
CA LEU A 286 7.53 2.27 -10.00
C LEU A 286 7.17 2.97 -11.31
N ALA A 287 6.51 4.12 -11.24
CA ALA A 287 6.25 4.99 -12.39
C ALA A 287 7.51 5.73 -12.89
N GLY A 288 8.59 5.81 -12.10
CA GLY A 288 9.83 6.49 -12.49
C GLY A 288 9.83 8.00 -12.25
N VAL A 289 8.94 8.51 -11.41
CA VAL A 289 8.80 9.95 -11.10
C VAL A 289 9.78 10.37 -10.02
N PRO A 290 10.75 11.26 -10.28
CA PRO A 290 11.62 11.81 -9.25
C PRO A 290 10.84 12.54 -8.17
N MET A 291 11.22 12.35 -6.90
CA MET A 291 10.43 12.84 -5.79
C MET A 291 11.25 13.28 -4.58
N LEU A 292 10.66 14.14 -3.78
CA LEU A 292 11.04 14.39 -2.40
C LEU A 292 9.91 13.90 -1.49
N SER A 293 10.20 12.92 -0.65
CA SER A 293 9.24 12.35 0.29
C SER A 293 9.21 13.15 1.59
N CYS A 294 8.02 13.51 2.06
CA CYS A 294 7.81 14.35 3.23
C CYS A 294 6.97 13.63 4.28
N TYR A 295 7.30 13.81 5.55
CA TYR A 295 6.52 13.26 6.64
C TYR A 295 6.51 14.18 7.85
N LYS A 296 5.32 14.51 8.35
CA LYS A 296 5.13 15.22 9.62
C LYS A 296 4.39 14.32 10.59
N LEU A 297 5.07 13.90 11.64
CA LEU A 297 4.47 13.15 12.74
C LEU A 297 3.53 14.08 13.54
N ASP A 298 2.34 13.59 13.87
CA ASP A 298 1.52 14.24 14.86
C ASP A 298 2.19 14.18 16.27
N PRO A 299 1.81 15.03 17.21
CA PRO A 299 2.44 15.06 18.52
C PRO A 299 2.42 13.73 19.28
N VAL A 300 1.36 12.93 19.11
CA VAL A 300 1.23 11.61 19.77
C VAL A 300 2.19 10.61 19.16
N MET A 301 2.27 10.57 17.81
CA MET A 301 3.23 9.72 17.10
C MET A 301 4.69 10.12 17.37
N ARG A 302 4.97 11.39 17.59
CA ARG A 302 6.31 11.86 18.02
C ARG A 302 6.72 11.24 19.36
N MET A 303 5.81 11.13 20.32
CA MET A 303 6.10 10.46 21.60
C MET A 303 6.36 8.95 21.41
N ALA A 304 5.72 8.34 20.42
CA ALA A 304 5.87 6.93 20.10
C ALA A 304 7.01 6.63 19.10
N GLN A 305 7.77 7.62 18.66
CA GLN A 305 8.82 7.47 17.61
C GLN A 305 9.87 6.42 17.97
N GLY A 306 10.20 6.24 19.25
CA GLY A 306 11.13 5.19 19.70
C GLY A 306 10.66 3.74 19.46
N LEU A 307 9.37 3.55 19.15
CA LEU A 307 8.80 2.23 18.81
C LEU A 307 8.99 1.88 17.31
N ILE A 308 9.33 2.86 16.48
CA ILE A 308 9.60 2.68 15.05
C ILE A 308 11.02 2.12 14.90
N LYS A 309 11.16 1.01 14.20
CA LYS A 309 12.42 0.25 14.10
C LYS A 309 13.06 0.30 12.70
N VAL A 310 12.46 1.04 11.76
CA VAL A 310 13.00 1.21 10.42
C VAL A 310 13.86 2.46 10.31
N TRP A 311 14.86 2.38 9.44
CA TRP A 311 15.76 3.49 9.15
C TRP A 311 15.19 4.50 8.12
N SER A 312 14.14 4.11 7.39
CA SER A 312 13.46 4.94 6.39
C SER A 312 11.95 4.71 6.46
N ALA A 313 11.15 5.75 6.23
CA ALA A 313 9.70 5.64 6.03
C ALA A 313 9.33 5.47 4.55
N SER A 314 10.27 5.65 3.64
CA SER A 314 10.08 5.49 2.20
C SER A 314 10.23 4.03 1.80
N LEU A 315 9.16 3.40 1.29
CA LEU A 315 9.20 2.01 0.82
C LEU A 315 10.26 1.77 -0.27
N PRO A 316 10.48 2.66 -1.26
CA PRO A 316 11.59 2.52 -2.21
C PRO A 316 12.95 2.36 -1.54
N ASN A 317 13.24 3.11 -0.47
CA ASN A 317 14.50 3.00 0.26
C ASN A 317 14.64 1.63 0.93
N LEU A 318 13.58 1.17 1.58
CA LEU A 318 13.55 -0.14 2.25
C LEU A 318 13.70 -1.29 1.24
N VAL A 319 13.04 -1.18 0.10
CA VAL A 319 13.14 -2.19 -0.97
C VAL A 319 14.53 -2.20 -1.58
N ALA A 320 15.13 -1.04 -1.84
CA ALA A 320 16.50 -0.92 -2.37
C ALA A 320 17.57 -1.25 -1.34
N ASP A 321 17.22 -1.33 -0.04
CA ASP A 321 18.14 -1.45 1.09
C ASP A 321 19.24 -0.37 1.08
N ARG A 322 18.90 0.79 0.56
CA ARG A 322 19.72 2.03 0.53
C ARG A 322 18.84 3.25 0.25
N THR A 323 19.36 4.42 0.53
CA THR A 323 18.65 5.64 0.16
C THR A 323 18.57 5.77 -1.37
N VAL A 324 17.38 5.86 -1.92
CA VAL A 324 17.06 6.19 -3.32
C VAL A 324 16.08 7.35 -3.43
N VAL A 325 15.42 7.68 -2.33
CA VAL A 325 14.55 8.85 -2.17
C VAL A 325 15.01 9.64 -0.97
N ILE A 326 15.18 10.94 -1.14
CA ILE A 326 15.47 11.85 -0.02
C ILE A 326 14.19 12.10 0.76
N GLU A 327 14.30 12.12 2.09
CA GLU A 327 13.17 12.26 2.99
C GLU A 327 13.31 13.51 3.86
N ALA A 328 12.23 14.29 3.93
CA ALA A 328 12.09 15.44 4.82
C ALA A 328 11.17 15.07 5.98
N TYR A 329 11.72 15.02 7.19
CA TYR A 329 10.96 14.70 8.40
C TYR A 329 10.72 15.95 9.25
N ASN A 330 9.49 16.12 9.75
CA ASN A 330 9.13 17.10 10.76
C ASN A 330 9.71 18.50 10.49
N GLU A 331 10.78 18.88 11.18
CA GLU A 331 11.46 20.17 11.10
C GLU A 331 12.19 20.38 9.77
N TYR A 332 12.47 19.33 9.03
CA TYR A 332 13.09 19.38 7.70
C TYR A 332 12.06 19.61 6.57
N VAL A 333 10.75 19.53 6.86
CA VAL A 333 9.70 19.95 5.92
C VAL A 333 9.69 21.47 5.87
N ARG A 334 10.70 22.05 5.18
CA ARG A 334 10.94 23.49 5.05
C ARG A 334 10.82 23.92 3.61
N PRO A 335 9.92 24.84 3.26
CA PRO A 335 9.64 25.23 1.88
C PRO A 335 10.87 25.65 1.08
N GLN A 336 11.79 26.42 1.66
CA GLN A 336 13.03 26.84 0.98
C GLN A 336 13.96 25.68 0.64
N TRP A 337 14.07 24.70 1.54
CA TRP A 337 14.88 23.52 1.35
C TRP A 337 14.24 22.58 0.33
N MET A 338 12.91 22.38 0.42
CA MET A 338 12.15 21.57 -0.55
C MET A 338 12.22 22.16 -1.95
N ALA A 339 12.12 23.51 -2.10
CA ALA A 339 12.23 24.17 -3.39
C ALA A 339 13.58 23.87 -4.08
N ARG A 340 14.70 23.95 -3.34
CA ARG A 340 16.04 23.64 -3.89
C ARG A 340 16.15 22.19 -4.36
N HIS A 341 15.54 21.24 -3.63
CA HIS A 341 15.52 19.83 -4.01
C HIS A 341 14.68 19.61 -5.28
N ILE A 342 13.52 20.23 -5.36
CA ILE A 342 12.65 20.13 -6.54
C ILE A 342 13.32 20.76 -7.77
N GLU A 343 13.99 21.90 -7.63
CA GLU A 343 14.78 22.50 -8.70
C GLU A 343 15.82 21.55 -9.28
N ALA A 344 16.54 20.84 -8.39
CA ALA A 344 17.52 19.84 -8.80
C ALA A 344 16.89 18.62 -9.48
N LEU A 345 15.60 18.36 -9.28
CA LEU A 345 14.86 17.27 -9.94
C LEU A 345 14.21 17.69 -11.26
N PHE A 346 14.10 18.99 -11.55
CA PHE A 346 13.51 19.49 -12.81
C PHE A 346 14.44 19.35 -14.01
N VAL A 347 15.73 19.31 -13.78
CA VAL A 347 16.76 19.25 -14.80
C VAL A 347 17.60 17.96 -14.65
N ASP A 348 18.38 17.62 -15.67
CA ASP A 348 19.21 16.42 -15.68
C ASP A 348 20.44 16.57 -14.80
N THR A 349 20.23 16.51 -13.49
CA THR A 349 21.29 16.51 -12.49
C THR A 349 21.70 15.08 -12.11
N SER A 350 22.87 14.95 -11.48
CA SER A 350 23.30 13.69 -10.87
C SER A 350 22.31 13.18 -9.82
N LEU A 351 21.59 14.08 -9.10
CA LEU A 351 20.58 13.72 -8.14
C LEU A 351 19.36 13.07 -8.81
N ARG A 352 18.89 13.66 -9.91
CA ARG A 352 17.78 13.10 -10.68
C ARG A 352 18.15 11.73 -11.25
N GLN A 353 19.32 11.61 -11.87
CA GLN A 353 19.77 10.35 -12.45
C GLN A 353 19.94 9.26 -11.37
N TRP A 354 20.52 9.60 -10.23
CA TRP A 354 20.66 8.70 -9.09
C TRP A 354 19.29 8.16 -8.59
N GLN A 355 18.24 9.00 -8.55
CA GLN A 355 16.91 8.54 -8.24
C GLN A 355 16.35 7.58 -9.31
N LYS A 356 16.49 7.93 -10.58
CA LYS A 356 16.03 7.08 -11.71
C LYS A 356 16.70 5.70 -11.68
N ASP A 357 18.00 5.64 -11.43
CA ASP A 357 18.76 4.40 -11.31
C ASP A 357 18.27 3.59 -10.10
N GLY A 358 18.00 4.26 -8.98
CA GLY A 358 17.42 3.65 -7.79
C GLY A 358 16.02 3.09 -8.04
N PHE A 359 15.18 3.79 -8.80
CA PHE A 359 13.85 3.31 -9.18
C PHE A 359 13.92 2.12 -10.14
N ALA A 360 14.88 2.10 -11.05
CA ALA A 360 15.13 0.93 -11.89
C ALA A 360 15.51 -0.30 -11.04
N GLU A 361 16.32 -0.11 -10.00
CA GLU A 361 16.64 -1.17 -9.03
C GLU A 361 15.38 -1.63 -8.27
N VAL A 362 14.57 -0.70 -7.77
CA VAL A 362 13.29 -1.03 -7.10
C VAL A 362 12.39 -1.85 -8.02
N ARG A 363 12.22 -1.43 -9.28
CA ARG A 363 11.44 -2.20 -10.28
C ARG A 363 11.98 -3.62 -10.47
N ARG A 364 13.30 -3.80 -10.60
CA ARG A 364 13.92 -5.14 -10.72
C ARG A 364 13.65 -6.02 -9.51
N ARG A 365 13.69 -5.47 -8.29
CA ARG A 365 13.41 -6.22 -7.05
C ARG A 365 11.94 -6.61 -6.89
N PHE A 366 11.04 -5.84 -7.49
CA PHE A 366 9.61 -6.15 -7.53
C PHE A 366 9.22 -7.10 -8.67
N ALA A 367 10.09 -7.26 -9.67
CA ALA A 367 9.79 -8.10 -10.82
C ALA A 367 9.55 -9.55 -10.40
N THR A 368 8.51 -10.14 -10.96
CA THR A 368 8.17 -11.55 -10.83
C THR A 368 7.98 -12.14 -12.24
N ASP A 369 8.21 -13.44 -12.37
CA ASP A 369 8.06 -14.17 -13.65
C ASP A 369 6.59 -14.35 -14.06
N ARG A 370 5.66 -14.22 -13.10
CA ARG A 370 4.22 -14.41 -13.27
C ARG A 370 3.43 -13.37 -12.47
N PRO A 371 2.14 -13.17 -12.78
CA PRO A 371 1.26 -12.31 -11.98
C PRO A 371 1.21 -12.72 -10.52
N SER A 372 1.18 -11.74 -9.61
CA SER A 372 1.18 -11.95 -8.16
C SER A 372 0.07 -12.89 -7.67
N GLY A 373 -1.13 -12.81 -8.28
CA GLY A 373 -2.25 -13.71 -7.97
C GLY A 373 -1.94 -15.17 -8.28
N GLU A 374 -1.17 -15.47 -9.34
CA GLU A 374 -0.81 -16.86 -9.70
C GLU A 374 0.24 -17.42 -8.74
N ILE A 375 1.25 -16.63 -8.37
CA ILE A 375 2.26 -17.05 -7.39
C ILE A 375 1.60 -17.27 -6.03
N ALA A 376 0.70 -16.38 -5.64
CA ALA A 376 -0.09 -16.51 -4.41
C ALA A 376 -0.98 -17.77 -4.41
N ALA A 377 -1.66 -18.05 -5.53
CA ALA A 377 -2.51 -19.24 -5.67
C ALA A 377 -1.70 -20.53 -5.59
N GLU A 378 -0.52 -20.60 -6.22
CA GLU A 378 0.37 -21.74 -6.10
C GLU A 378 0.85 -21.95 -4.65
N ALA A 379 1.20 -20.87 -3.94
CA ALA A 379 1.55 -20.95 -2.54
C ALA A 379 0.40 -21.51 -1.69
N VAL A 380 -0.83 -21.05 -1.91
CA VAL A 380 -2.03 -21.57 -1.23
C VAL A 380 -2.25 -23.05 -1.55
N LEU A 381 -2.15 -23.45 -2.81
CA LEU A 381 -2.41 -24.83 -3.24
C LEU A 381 -1.42 -25.85 -2.63
N ARG A 382 -0.20 -25.44 -2.27
CA ARG A 382 0.76 -26.29 -1.54
C ARG A 382 0.25 -26.75 -0.17
N HIS A 383 -0.65 -26.01 0.45
CA HIS A 383 -1.23 -26.31 1.76
C HIS A 383 -2.54 -27.11 1.68
N ILE A 384 -3.11 -27.26 0.49
CA ILE A 384 -4.38 -27.95 0.27
C ILE A 384 -4.10 -29.39 -0.19
N ARG A 385 -4.69 -30.34 0.46
CA ARG A 385 -4.56 -31.79 0.18
C ARG A 385 -5.53 -32.25 -0.89
#